data_9499ad9de7cfe5b02f266501ecd4613f
#
_entry.id   9499ad9de7cfe5b02f266501ecd4613f
#
_cell.length_a   1.000
_cell.length_b   1.000
_cell.length_c   1.000
_cell.angle_alpha   90.00
_cell.angle_beta   90.00
_cell.angle_gamma   90.00
#
_symmetry.space_group_name_H-M   'P 1'
#
loop_
_entity.id
_entity.type
_entity.pdbx_description
1 polymer ?
#
loop_
_entity_poly.entity_id
_entity_poly.type
_entity_poly.pdbx_seq_one_letter_code
_entity_poly.pdbx_strand_id
1 'polypeptide(L)'
;MSRSVLVTGASKGIGRAIARQLAADGFTVGVHYHRDAAGAQETLDAITQAGGNGRLLSFDVGNREQCREVLEQDIEAHGAWYGVVSNAGITRDGAFPALSEDDWDSVIHTNLDSFYKDRKSVV
;
A
#
# COMPACT_ATOMS: atom_id res chain seq x y z
N MET A 1 1.02 -1.92 18.55
CA MET A 1 0.65 -2.62 17.35
C MET A 1 0.70 -1.71 16.15
N SER A 2 1.38 -2.09 15.12
CA SER A 2 1.53 -1.21 13.98
C SER A 2 0.33 -1.27 13.07
N ARG A 3 0.03 -0.14 12.47
CA ARG A 3 -0.98 -0.09 11.44
C ARG A 3 -0.30 -0.24 10.08
N SER A 4 -0.98 -0.85 9.15
CA SER A 4 -0.42 -1.13 7.84
C SER A 4 -0.91 -0.12 6.81
N VAL A 5 0.02 0.43 6.04
CA VAL A 5 -0.29 1.36 4.98
C VAL A 5 0.29 0.82 3.67
N LEU A 6 -0.53 0.75 2.66
CA LEU A 6 -0.10 0.29 1.35
C LEU A 6 0.37 1.49 0.53
N VAL A 7 1.57 1.40 -0.04
CA VAL A 7 2.08 2.45 -0.91
C VAL A 7 2.25 1.86 -2.29
N THR A 8 1.50 2.34 -3.25
CA THR A 8 1.60 1.80 -4.60
C THR A 8 2.75 2.46 -5.34
N GLY A 9 3.38 1.70 -6.21
CA GLY A 9 4.52 2.20 -6.95
C GLY A 9 5.68 2.57 -6.07
N ALA A 10 5.97 1.73 -5.09
CA ALA A 10 6.98 2.06 -4.08
C ALA A 10 8.38 1.53 -4.40
N SER A 11 8.59 1.06 -5.62
CA SER A 11 9.88 0.47 -5.98
C SER A 11 10.97 1.50 -6.16
N LYS A 12 10.63 2.75 -6.36
CA LYS A 12 11.63 3.81 -6.54
C LYS A 12 10.97 5.17 -6.41
N GLY A 13 11.77 6.22 -6.48
CA GLY A 13 11.30 7.59 -6.57
C GLY A 13 10.46 8.03 -5.40
N ILE A 14 9.39 8.74 -5.70
CA ILE A 14 8.52 9.32 -4.69
C ILE A 14 7.87 8.24 -3.84
N GLY A 15 7.45 7.16 -4.47
CA GLY A 15 6.83 6.05 -3.73
C GLY A 15 7.77 5.46 -2.69
N ARG A 16 9.03 5.30 -3.05
CA ARG A 16 10.03 4.80 -2.11
C ARG A 16 10.20 5.77 -0.95
N ALA A 17 10.27 7.06 -1.24
CA ALA A 17 10.44 8.06 -0.20
C ALA A 17 9.27 8.05 0.78
N ILE A 18 8.06 7.94 0.24
CA ILE A 18 6.86 7.89 1.08
C ILE A 18 6.88 6.63 1.94
N ALA A 19 7.22 5.49 1.33
CA ALA A 19 7.26 4.24 2.06
C ALA A 19 8.24 4.28 3.21
N ARG A 20 9.42 4.84 2.96
CA ARG A 20 10.42 4.96 4.00
C ARG A 20 9.98 5.88 5.13
N GLN A 21 9.33 6.97 4.78
CA GLN A 21 8.87 7.92 5.80
C GLN A 21 7.78 7.29 6.67
N LEU A 22 6.85 6.60 6.06
CA LEU A 22 5.79 5.95 6.82
C LEU A 22 6.35 4.88 7.75
N ALA A 23 7.34 4.13 7.27
CA ALA A 23 7.97 3.12 8.12
C ALA A 23 8.68 3.78 9.30
N ALA A 24 9.31 4.92 9.06
CA ALA A 24 9.97 5.66 10.13
C ALA A 24 8.96 6.18 11.15
N ASP A 25 7.75 6.43 10.70
CA ASP A 25 6.69 6.91 11.59
C ASP A 25 6.00 5.78 12.34
N GLY A 26 6.42 4.55 12.13
CA GLY A 26 5.89 3.42 12.90
C GLY A 26 4.86 2.56 12.19
N PHE A 27 4.57 2.87 10.94
CA PHE A 27 3.63 2.04 10.19
C PHE A 27 4.34 0.82 9.60
N THR A 28 3.57 -0.25 9.43
CA THR A 28 4.04 -1.37 8.62
C THR A 28 3.66 -1.05 7.19
N VAL A 29 4.61 -1.06 6.29
CA VAL A 29 4.38 -0.57 4.94
C VAL A 29 4.26 -1.71 3.95
N GLY A 30 3.20 -1.70 3.16
CA GLY A 30 3.08 -2.59 2.02
C GLY A 30 3.78 -1.94 0.84
N VAL A 31 4.88 -2.52 0.40
CA VAL A 31 5.66 -1.98 -0.70
C VAL A 31 5.16 -2.62 -1.97
N HIS A 32 4.34 -1.88 -2.70
CA HIS A 32 3.75 -2.40 -3.92
C HIS A 32 4.61 -2.12 -5.12
N TYR A 33 4.66 -3.07 -6.03
CA TYR A 33 5.31 -2.89 -7.31
C TYR A 33 4.58 -3.73 -8.35
N HIS A 34 4.83 -3.45 -9.62
CA HIS A 34 4.27 -4.27 -10.68
C HIS A 34 5.37 -5.14 -11.30
N ARG A 35 6.41 -4.53 -11.80
CA ARG A 35 7.47 -5.26 -12.49
C ARG A 35 8.85 -5.09 -11.89
N ASP A 36 9.05 -4.02 -11.17
CA ASP A 36 10.37 -3.68 -10.64
C ASP A 36 10.61 -4.35 -9.28
N ALA A 37 10.71 -5.66 -9.31
CA ALA A 37 10.93 -6.41 -8.08
C ALA A 37 12.22 -6.01 -7.38
N ALA A 38 13.27 -5.76 -8.15
CA ALA A 38 14.55 -5.39 -7.56
C ALA A 38 14.45 -4.05 -6.84
N GLY A 39 13.77 -3.07 -7.45
CA GLY A 39 13.59 -1.79 -6.80
C GLY A 39 12.75 -1.88 -5.55
N ALA A 40 11.70 -2.70 -5.60
CA ALA A 40 10.84 -2.90 -4.44
C ALA A 40 11.62 -3.56 -3.30
N GLN A 41 12.47 -4.51 -3.63
CA GLN A 41 13.29 -5.15 -2.61
C GLN A 41 14.26 -4.14 -1.99
N GLU A 42 14.80 -3.24 -2.79
CA GLU A 42 15.67 -2.20 -2.25
C GLU A 42 14.91 -1.29 -1.30
N THR A 43 13.67 -0.98 -1.62
CA THR A 43 12.84 -0.17 -0.74
C THR A 43 12.62 -0.90 0.59
N LEU A 44 12.26 -2.17 0.50
CA LEU A 44 12.03 -2.96 1.70
C LEU A 44 13.29 -3.08 2.54
N ASP A 45 14.43 -3.29 1.87
CA ASP A 45 15.71 -3.39 2.58
C ASP A 45 16.02 -2.10 3.32
N ALA A 46 15.75 -0.96 2.69
CA ALA A 46 16.00 0.33 3.33
C ALA A 46 15.11 0.50 4.56
N ILE A 47 13.86 0.06 4.46
CA ILE A 47 12.94 0.11 5.59
C ILE A 47 13.45 -0.77 6.73
N THR A 48 13.85 -1.97 6.40
CA THR A 48 14.30 -2.94 7.40
C THR A 48 15.58 -2.47 8.07
N GLN A 49 16.50 -1.93 7.30
CA GLN A 49 17.76 -1.46 7.84
C GLN A 49 17.57 -0.29 8.81
N ALA A 50 16.52 0.47 8.61
CA ALA A 50 16.22 1.59 9.48
C ALA A 50 15.37 1.16 10.69
N GLY A 51 15.13 -0.12 10.83
CA GLY A 51 14.37 -0.63 11.97
C GLY A 51 12.88 -0.69 11.77
N GLY A 52 12.42 -0.46 10.56
CA GLY A 52 11.00 -0.50 10.26
C GLY A 52 10.53 -1.86 9.81
N ASN A 53 9.26 -1.94 9.48
CA ASN A 53 8.64 -3.17 9.03
C ASN A 53 7.89 -2.95 7.74
N GLY A 54 7.91 -3.95 6.89
CA GLY A 54 7.19 -3.86 5.62
C GLY A 54 7.08 -5.22 4.96
N ARG A 55 6.34 -5.24 3.87
CA ARG A 55 6.24 -6.45 3.05
C ARG A 55 5.97 -6.06 1.62
N LEU A 56 6.29 -6.97 0.72
CA LEU A 56 6.14 -6.72 -0.72
C LEU A 56 4.79 -7.20 -1.21
N LEU A 57 4.20 -6.43 -2.12
CA LEU A 57 2.99 -6.86 -2.82
C LEU A 57 3.15 -6.56 -4.29
N SER A 58 2.88 -7.54 -5.13
CA SER A 58 3.03 -7.39 -6.56
C SER A 58 1.69 -7.56 -7.25
N PHE A 59 1.26 -6.54 -7.96
CA PHE A 59 0.08 -6.65 -8.81
C PHE A 59 0.04 -5.47 -9.76
N ASP A 60 -0.74 -5.64 -10.83
CA ASP A 60 -0.92 -4.60 -11.81
C ASP A 60 -2.10 -3.73 -11.39
N VAL A 61 -1.85 -2.46 -11.11
CA VAL A 61 -2.90 -1.56 -10.64
C VAL A 61 -4.02 -1.37 -11.68
N GLY A 62 -3.76 -1.71 -12.93
CA GLY A 62 -4.77 -1.64 -13.96
C GLY A 62 -5.59 -2.89 -14.12
N ASN A 63 -5.28 -3.93 -13.36
CA ASN A 63 -5.98 -5.21 -13.45
C ASN A 63 -6.80 -5.42 -12.19
N ARG A 64 -8.10 -5.21 -12.30
CA ARG A 64 -8.99 -5.24 -11.14
C ARG A 64 -9.01 -6.59 -10.43
N GLU A 65 -9.04 -7.67 -11.19
CA GLU A 65 -9.07 -8.99 -10.60
C GLU A 65 -7.81 -9.29 -9.84
N GLN A 66 -6.67 -8.95 -10.42
CA GLN A 66 -5.40 -9.19 -9.77
C GLN A 66 -5.26 -8.35 -8.51
N CYS A 67 -5.66 -7.07 -8.56
CA CYS A 67 -5.63 -6.22 -7.39
C CYS A 67 -6.46 -6.83 -6.26
N ARG A 68 -7.66 -7.23 -6.60
CA ARG A 68 -8.57 -7.77 -5.62
C ARG A 68 -8.03 -9.07 -5.02
N GLU A 69 -7.54 -9.95 -5.87
CA GLU A 69 -7.05 -11.24 -5.41
C GLU A 69 -5.86 -11.09 -4.46
N VAL A 70 -4.89 -10.28 -4.86
CA VAL A 70 -3.70 -10.10 -4.04
C VAL A 70 -4.05 -9.41 -2.73
N LEU A 71 -4.87 -8.37 -2.80
CA LEU A 71 -5.22 -7.63 -1.59
C LEU A 71 -6.08 -8.45 -0.65
N GLU A 72 -6.99 -9.25 -1.18
CA GLU A 72 -7.79 -10.10 -0.33
C GLU A 72 -6.96 -11.14 0.39
N GLN A 73 -6.01 -11.73 -0.31
CA GLN A 73 -5.11 -12.68 0.33
C GLN A 73 -4.27 -12.02 1.40
N ASP A 74 -3.82 -10.82 1.15
CA ASP A 74 -3.02 -10.11 2.12
C ASP A 74 -3.83 -9.76 3.35
N ILE A 75 -5.06 -9.33 3.15
CA ILE A 75 -5.94 -8.99 4.26
C ILE A 75 -6.23 -10.22 5.11
N GLU A 76 -6.41 -11.34 4.47
CA GLU A 76 -6.66 -12.58 5.18
C GLU A 76 -5.49 -12.94 6.08
N ALA A 77 -4.28 -12.72 5.60
CA ALA A 77 -3.08 -13.08 6.34
C ALA A 77 -2.69 -12.03 7.39
N HIS A 78 -2.93 -10.77 7.12
CA HIS A 78 -2.37 -9.69 7.95
C HIS A 78 -3.40 -8.71 8.48
N GLY A 79 -4.64 -8.82 8.05
CA GLY A 79 -5.68 -7.87 8.45
C GLY A 79 -5.78 -6.72 7.48
N ALA A 80 -6.72 -5.85 7.73
CA ALA A 80 -7.05 -4.77 6.83
C ALA A 80 -6.01 -3.65 6.86
N TRP A 81 -5.96 -2.89 5.77
CA TRP A 81 -5.05 -1.77 5.66
C TRP A 81 -5.63 -0.57 6.40
N TYR A 82 -4.77 0.15 7.09
CA TYR A 82 -5.16 1.37 7.76
C TYR A 82 -5.35 2.50 6.72
N GLY A 83 -4.53 2.49 5.69
CA GLY A 83 -4.62 3.48 4.65
C GLY A 83 -3.90 3.06 3.39
N VAL A 84 -4.11 3.79 2.33
CA VAL A 84 -3.47 3.53 1.04
C VAL A 84 -2.95 4.83 0.47
N VAL A 85 -1.68 4.83 0.08
CA VAL A 85 -1.09 5.94 -0.63
C VAL A 85 -1.04 5.54 -2.09
N SER A 86 -1.85 6.17 -2.91
CA SER A 86 -1.96 5.85 -4.31
C SER A 86 -0.94 6.63 -5.12
N ASN A 87 0.19 6.03 -5.34
CA ASN A 87 1.26 6.65 -6.12
C ASN A 87 1.38 6.06 -7.52
N ALA A 88 1.26 4.74 -7.64
CA ALA A 88 1.32 4.12 -8.95
C ALA A 88 0.08 4.47 -9.75
N GLY A 89 0.27 4.70 -11.00
CA GLY A 89 -0.86 5.02 -11.85
C GLY A 89 -1.35 6.44 -11.73
N ILE A 90 -0.64 7.28 -11.04
CA ILE A 90 -0.99 8.65 -10.96
C ILE A 90 -0.59 9.30 -12.26
N THR A 91 -1.53 9.49 -13.12
CA THR A 91 -1.28 10.15 -14.35
C THR A 91 -2.28 11.24 -14.49
N ARG A 92 -3.52 10.88 -14.65
CA ARG A 92 -4.53 11.86 -14.77
C ARG A 92 -5.46 11.80 -13.65
N ASP A 93 -5.78 10.61 -13.20
CA ASP A 93 -6.83 10.45 -12.21
C ASP A 93 -6.32 10.44 -10.81
N GLY A 94 -5.08 10.17 -10.62
CA GLY A 94 -4.48 10.19 -9.31
C GLY A 94 -4.95 9.09 -8.39
N ALA A 95 -5.57 8.04 -8.94
CA ALA A 95 -6.09 6.98 -8.12
C ALA A 95 -5.90 5.65 -8.82
N PHE A 96 -6.16 4.56 -8.13
CA PHE A 96 -6.14 3.25 -8.74
C PHE A 96 -7.30 3.16 -9.70
N PRO A 97 -7.05 3.05 -10.98
CA PRO A 97 -8.16 3.01 -11.92
C PRO A 97 -8.92 1.70 -11.90
N ALA A 98 -8.31 0.66 -11.39
CA ALA A 98 -8.93 -0.66 -11.43
C ALA A 98 -9.90 -0.90 -10.29
N LEU A 99 -9.84 -0.11 -9.24
CA LEU A 99 -10.71 -0.34 -8.08
C LEU A 99 -11.64 0.82 -7.87
N SER A 100 -12.90 0.51 -7.60
CA SER A 100 -13.88 1.53 -7.26
C SER A 100 -13.70 1.94 -5.82
N GLU A 101 -14.44 2.96 -5.42
CA GLU A 101 -14.42 3.41 -4.05
C GLU A 101 -14.90 2.33 -3.10
N ASP A 102 -15.89 1.58 -3.51
CA ASP A 102 -16.39 0.48 -2.70
C ASP A 102 -15.33 -0.60 -2.52
N ASP A 103 -14.56 -0.86 -3.56
CA ASP A 103 -13.48 -1.83 -3.47
C ASP A 103 -12.44 -1.37 -2.46
N TRP A 104 -12.13 -0.08 -2.47
CA TRP A 104 -11.16 0.45 -1.52
C TRP A 104 -11.69 0.41 -0.10
N ASP A 105 -12.97 0.64 0.08
CA ASP A 105 -13.57 0.54 1.41
C ASP A 105 -13.45 -0.87 1.96
N SER A 106 -13.53 -1.87 1.09
CA SER A 106 -13.33 -3.25 1.53
C SER A 106 -11.90 -3.51 1.94
N VAL A 107 -10.95 -2.89 1.25
CA VAL A 107 -9.54 -3.08 1.53
C VAL A 107 -9.14 -2.37 2.80
N ILE A 108 -9.59 -1.14 2.96
CA ILE A 108 -9.33 -0.36 4.13
C ILE A 108 -10.46 -0.61 5.07
N HIS A 109 -10.29 -1.52 5.99
CA HIS A 109 -11.29 -2.08 6.66
C HIS A 109 -12.01 -1.36 7.68
N THR A 110 -13.11 -1.78 7.91
CA THR A 110 -13.99 -1.20 8.83
C THR A 110 -13.68 -1.47 10.27
N ASN A 111 -12.66 -2.24 10.55
CA ASN A 111 -12.23 -2.36 11.89
C ASN A 111 -11.89 -1.03 12.49
N LEU A 112 -11.65 -0.06 11.62
CA LEU A 112 -11.26 1.25 12.08
C LEU A 112 -12.40 2.21 12.02
N ASP A 113 -13.59 1.73 12.00
CA ASP A 113 -14.74 2.50 11.84
C ASP A 113 -14.78 3.69 12.65
N SER A 114 -14.41 3.57 13.84
CA SER A 114 -14.60 4.67 14.72
C SER A 114 -13.76 5.82 14.33
N PHE A 115 -12.81 5.66 13.53
CA PHE A 115 -12.12 6.78 13.15
C PHE A 115 -11.80 6.96 11.76
N TYR A 116 -12.26 6.80 11.26
CA TYR A 116 -11.99 6.86 10.18
C TYR A 116 -12.48 7.48 9.14
N LYS A 117 -12.92 8.06 8.77
CA LYS A 117 -13.36 8.72 7.70
C LYS A 117 -12.33 9.13 6.78
N ASP A 118 -11.28 9.76 7.16
CA ASP A 118 -10.21 10.16 6.30
C ASP A 118 -9.11 9.15 6.27
N ARG A 119 -9.33 7.99 6.76
CA ARG A 119 -8.31 6.98 6.79
C ARG A 119 -8.08 6.30 5.47
N LYS A 120 -8.93 6.49 4.52
CA LYS A 120 -8.83 5.75 3.28
C LYS A 120 -7.64 6.11 2.45
N SER A 121 -7.25 7.32 2.47
CA SER A 121 -6.18 7.76 1.61
C SER A 121 -5.33 8.74 2.32
N VAL A 122 -4.06 8.53 2.23
CA VAL A 122 -3.12 9.37 2.92
C VAL A 122 -2.54 10.39 1.99
N VAL A 123 -2.73 10.26 0.75
CA VAL A 123 -2.19 11.18 -0.20
C VAL A 123 -3.18 12.13 -0.68
#